data_559185676a03b68205e692896c118fc3
#
_entry.id   559185676a03b68205e692896c118fc3
#
_cell.length_a   1.000
_cell.length_b   1.000
_cell.length_c   1.000
_cell.angle_alpha   90.00
_cell.angle_beta   90.00
_cell.angle_gamma   90.00
#
_symmetry.space_group_name_H-M   'P 1'
#
loop_
_entity.id
_entity.type
_entity.pdbx_description
1 polymer ?
#
loop_
_entity_poly.entity_id
_entity_poly.type
_entity_poly.pdbx_seq_one_letter_code
_entity_poly.pdbx_strand_id
1 'polypeptide(L)'
;MKIKISTALILVLLTVFNLNLYAKTRPSVLLNVSYDPTRELYEDYNQAFAQYWKEKSGEDILINQSHGGSGKQARAVIDGLEADVVTLALAYDIDAIAEKSGQLSTKWQEKLPDNSSPYTSTIVFLVRKGNPKGIKDWEDLARPGIVVITPNPKTSGGARWNYLAAWGYALRKRNNDEEKAKEFLRAIFKNVPVLDSGARGSTTTFVERGIGDVFISWENEAYLAVNELGPDKFEIVVPSLSILAEPPVAVIDRNVDRRGTRKVAEEYVKFLYTEQGQEIAAKHYYRPRLESVARKYADKFPSIKLFTIDEVFGGWQEAQKTHFADKGVFDQIYQ
;
A
#
# COMPACT_ATOMS: atom_id res chain seq x y z
N MET A 1 9.80 -44.71 67.23
CA MET A 1 10.27 -43.40 66.69
C MET A 1 9.37 -43.01 65.48
N LYS A 2 8.33 -42.20 65.74
CA LYS A 2 7.35 -41.82 64.70
C LYS A 2 7.86 -40.52 63.97
N ILE A 3 8.14 -40.65 62.69
CA ILE A 3 8.58 -39.51 61.85
C ILE A 3 7.34 -38.63 61.59
N LYS A 4 7.32 -37.43 62.13
CA LYS A 4 6.38 -36.40 61.77
C LYS A 4 6.87 -35.75 60.47
N ILE A 5 6.32 -36.17 59.31
CA ILE A 5 6.51 -35.50 58.09
C ILE A 5 5.71 -34.19 58.14
N SER A 6 6.42 -33.09 58.07
CA SER A 6 5.91 -31.73 58.29
C SER A 6 4.93 -31.32 57.21
N THR A 7 3.71 -30.97 57.62
CA THR A 7 2.64 -30.41 56.79
C THR A 7 3.05 -29.13 56.03
N ALA A 8 4.17 -28.53 56.43
CA ALA A 8 4.75 -27.33 55.79
C ALA A 8 5.34 -27.59 54.39
N LEU A 9 5.84 -28.82 54.12
CA LEU A 9 6.44 -29.15 52.82
C LEU A 9 5.41 -29.30 51.69
N ILE A 10 4.19 -29.71 52.03
CA ILE A 10 3.08 -29.87 51.08
C ILE A 10 2.48 -28.51 50.67
N LEU A 11 2.45 -27.55 51.61
CA LEU A 11 1.95 -26.19 51.31
C LEU A 11 2.89 -25.41 50.40
N VAL A 12 4.20 -25.59 50.49
CA VAL A 12 5.19 -24.93 49.61
C VAL A 12 5.14 -25.48 48.17
N LEU A 13 4.90 -26.75 47.99
CA LEU A 13 4.75 -27.39 46.65
C LEU A 13 3.46 -26.94 45.94
N LEU A 14 2.38 -26.71 46.66
CA LEU A 14 1.10 -26.22 46.11
C LEU A 14 1.16 -24.74 45.73
N THR A 15 1.94 -23.90 46.43
CA THR A 15 2.12 -22.49 46.08
C THR A 15 3.05 -22.29 44.89
N VAL A 16 4.06 -23.14 44.69
CA VAL A 16 4.94 -23.08 43.50
C VAL A 16 4.22 -23.55 42.24
N PHE A 17 3.26 -24.50 42.35
CA PHE A 17 2.45 -24.96 41.22
C PHE A 17 1.42 -23.90 40.75
N ASN A 18 0.91 -23.07 41.66
CA ASN A 18 -0.05 -22.02 41.33
C ASN A 18 0.63 -20.74 40.80
N LEU A 19 1.91 -20.48 41.06
CA LEU A 19 2.63 -19.33 40.52
C LEU A 19 3.01 -19.47 39.04
N ASN A 20 3.02 -20.68 38.49
CA ASN A 20 3.25 -20.89 37.06
C ASN A 20 1.99 -20.71 36.19
N LEU A 21 0.79 -20.58 36.79
CA LEU A 21 -0.47 -20.38 36.04
C LEU A 21 -0.78 -18.89 35.71
N TYR A 22 0.03 -17.97 36.19
CA TYR A 22 -0.17 -16.51 35.93
C TYR A 22 1.03 -15.80 35.26
N ALA A 23 1.89 -16.55 34.59
CA ALA A 23 2.77 -15.92 33.65
C ALA A 23 1.90 -15.43 32.48
N LYS A 24 1.32 -14.23 32.60
CA LYS A 24 0.72 -13.51 31.46
C LYS A 24 1.82 -13.42 30.42
N THR A 25 1.78 -14.29 29.41
CA THR A 25 2.69 -14.18 28.27
C THR A 25 2.55 -12.78 27.72
N ARG A 26 3.65 -12.06 27.63
CA ARG A 26 3.61 -10.74 26.99
C ARG A 26 3.08 -10.92 25.57
N PRO A 27 2.17 -10.07 25.11
CA PRO A 27 1.66 -10.19 23.76
C PRO A 27 2.82 -10.14 22.77
N SER A 28 2.79 -10.98 21.77
CA SER A 28 3.70 -10.87 20.63
C SER A 28 3.52 -9.51 19.97
N VAL A 29 4.59 -8.92 19.46
CA VAL A 29 4.54 -7.62 18.81
C VAL A 29 4.97 -7.78 17.36
N LEU A 30 4.07 -7.43 16.42
CA LEU A 30 4.38 -7.30 15.00
C LEU A 30 4.62 -5.83 14.64
N LEU A 31 5.54 -5.58 13.71
CA LEU A 31 5.67 -4.31 13.01
C LEU A 31 5.33 -4.49 11.53
N ASN A 32 4.24 -3.87 11.07
CA ASN A 32 3.92 -3.72 9.66
C ASN A 32 4.41 -2.37 9.15
N VAL A 33 5.30 -2.39 8.17
CA VAL A 33 5.81 -1.20 7.48
C VAL A 33 5.09 -1.04 6.16
N SER A 34 4.26 0.02 6.06
CA SER A 34 3.27 0.19 5.02
C SER A 34 3.42 1.50 4.24
N TYR A 35 2.83 1.59 3.06
CA TYR A 35 2.73 2.83 2.32
C TYR A 35 1.51 3.67 2.73
N ASP A 36 1.55 4.98 2.46
CA ASP A 36 0.61 5.96 3.02
C ASP A 36 -0.89 5.67 2.84
N PRO A 37 -1.39 5.27 1.66
CA PRO A 37 -2.82 5.10 1.41
C PRO A 37 -3.52 3.99 2.20
N THR A 38 -2.79 3.14 2.90
CA THR A 38 -3.34 2.00 3.64
C THR A 38 -3.60 2.26 5.12
N ARG A 39 -3.48 3.50 5.60
CA ARG A 39 -3.61 3.82 7.04
C ARG A 39 -4.92 3.31 7.63
N GLU A 40 -6.01 3.73 7.08
CA GLU A 40 -7.35 3.42 7.55
C GLU A 40 -7.67 1.93 7.38
N LEU A 41 -7.23 1.33 6.27
CA LEU A 41 -7.36 -0.11 6.04
C LEU A 41 -6.68 -0.90 7.15
N TYR A 42 -5.43 -0.59 7.48
CA TYR A 42 -4.69 -1.37 8.48
C TYR A 42 -5.11 -1.06 9.93
N GLU A 43 -5.79 0.05 10.20
CA GLU A 43 -6.47 0.25 11.49
C GLU A 43 -7.52 -0.84 11.74
N ASP A 44 -8.48 -0.97 10.83
CA ASP A 44 -9.56 -1.96 10.94
C ASP A 44 -9.03 -3.39 10.79
N TYR A 45 -8.11 -3.59 9.85
CA TYR A 45 -7.49 -4.89 9.60
C TYR A 45 -6.76 -5.44 10.82
N ASN A 46 -5.98 -4.61 11.51
CA ASN A 46 -5.23 -5.03 12.69
C ASN A 46 -6.14 -5.42 13.85
N GLN A 47 -7.27 -4.72 14.04
CA GLN A 47 -8.27 -5.08 15.04
C GLN A 47 -8.89 -6.43 14.72
N ALA A 48 -9.32 -6.64 13.47
CA ALA A 48 -9.91 -7.90 13.03
C ALA A 48 -8.90 -9.06 13.10
N PHE A 49 -7.66 -8.84 12.69
CA PHE A 49 -6.62 -9.86 12.78
C PHE A 49 -6.27 -10.20 14.24
N ALA A 50 -6.18 -9.22 15.13
CA ALA A 50 -5.89 -9.47 16.54
C ALA A 50 -6.96 -10.36 17.19
N GLN A 51 -8.24 -10.14 16.88
CA GLN A 51 -9.33 -10.99 17.31
C GLN A 51 -9.21 -12.40 16.71
N TYR A 52 -9.04 -12.51 15.39
CA TYR A 52 -8.84 -13.78 14.69
C TYR A 52 -7.67 -14.57 15.28
N TRP A 53 -6.52 -13.91 15.52
CA TRP A 53 -5.35 -14.57 16.10
C TRP A 53 -5.62 -15.07 17.50
N LYS A 54 -6.31 -14.28 18.33
CA LYS A 54 -6.71 -14.67 19.69
C LYS A 54 -7.61 -15.92 19.69
N GLU A 55 -8.59 -15.95 18.79
CA GLU A 55 -9.50 -17.08 18.65
C GLU A 55 -8.76 -18.35 18.18
N LYS A 56 -7.84 -18.20 17.23
CA LYS A 56 -7.08 -19.29 16.60
C LYS A 56 -5.97 -19.84 17.48
N SER A 57 -5.24 -19.00 18.20
CA SER A 57 -4.01 -19.38 18.93
C SER A 57 -4.14 -19.29 20.45
N GLY A 58 -5.12 -18.57 20.96
CA GLY A 58 -5.21 -18.21 22.37
C GLY A 58 -4.27 -17.06 22.81
N GLU A 59 -3.45 -16.54 21.89
CA GLU A 59 -2.43 -15.52 22.15
C GLU A 59 -2.93 -14.12 21.83
N ASP A 60 -2.52 -13.12 22.64
CA ASP A 60 -2.71 -11.72 22.32
C ASP A 60 -1.59 -11.22 21.41
N ILE A 61 -1.90 -10.34 20.48
CA ILE A 61 -0.96 -9.71 19.56
C ILE A 61 -1.11 -8.18 19.60
N LEU A 62 0.01 -7.47 19.63
CA LEU A 62 0.07 -6.03 19.38
C LEU A 62 0.67 -5.79 17.99
N ILE A 63 -0.02 -5.03 17.17
CA ILE A 63 0.43 -4.74 15.81
C ILE A 63 0.76 -3.25 15.72
N ASN A 64 2.04 -2.94 15.57
CA ASN A 64 2.53 -1.60 15.33
C ASN A 64 2.54 -1.30 13.82
N GLN A 65 2.31 -0.05 13.48
CA GLN A 65 2.30 0.45 12.11
C GLN A 65 3.34 1.53 11.87
N SER A 66 4.00 1.48 10.71
CA SER A 66 4.77 2.59 10.18
C SER A 66 4.24 2.93 8.79
N HIS A 67 3.83 4.17 8.58
CA HIS A 67 3.30 4.63 7.29
C HIS A 67 4.16 5.73 6.69
N GLY A 68 4.31 5.72 5.38
CA GLY A 68 5.07 6.73 4.64
C GLY A 68 5.10 6.44 3.14
N GLY A 69 5.84 7.25 2.39
CA GLY A 69 6.09 6.94 0.98
C GLY A 69 6.76 5.57 0.82
N SER A 70 6.28 4.73 -0.08
CA SER A 70 6.69 3.33 -0.22
C SER A 70 8.20 3.14 -0.36
N GLY A 71 8.85 3.88 -1.26
CA GLY A 71 10.31 3.83 -1.42
C GLY A 71 11.08 4.32 -0.18
N LYS A 72 10.51 5.27 0.59
CA LYS A 72 11.08 5.70 1.87
C LYS A 72 10.97 4.59 2.93
N GLN A 73 9.85 3.89 2.97
CA GLN A 73 9.64 2.76 3.87
C GLN A 73 10.56 1.59 3.53
N ALA A 74 10.70 1.25 2.25
CA ALA A 74 11.64 0.22 1.81
C ALA A 74 13.07 0.56 2.24
N ARG A 75 13.51 1.81 2.06
CA ARG A 75 14.83 2.27 2.50
C ARG A 75 15.00 2.14 4.02
N ALA A 76 13.99 2.53 4.81
CA ALA A 76 14.07 2.39 6.26
C ALA A 76 14.27 0.92 6.70
N VAL A 77 13.63 -0.04 6.02
CA VAL A 77 13.83 -1.48 6.28
C VAL A 77 15.26 -1.91 5.88
N ILE A 78 15.75 -1.47 4.71
CA ILE A 78 17.13 -1.73 4.27
C ILE A 78 18.13 -1.19 5.29
N ASP A 79 17.88 0.00 5.84
CA ASP A 79 18.74 0.70 6.80
C ASP A 79 18.58 0.17 8.24
N GLY A 80 17.75 -0.85 8.47
CA GLY A 80 17.68 -1.57 9.75
C GLY A 80 16.38 -1.42 10.55
N LEU A 81 15.31 -0.83 9.99
CA LEU A 81 13.99 -0.86 10.64
C LEU A 81 13.50 -2.32 10.69
N GLU A 82 13.29 -2.83 11.90
CA GLU A 82 12.98 -4.24 12.17
C GLU A 82 11.51 -4.59 11.86
N ALA A 83 11.10 -4.43 10.60
CA ALA A 83 9.79 -4.84 10.15
C ALA A 83 9.62 -6.36 10.22
N ASP A 84 8.46 -6.84 10.66
CA ASP A 84 8.05 -8.24 10.51
C ASP A 84 7.39 -8.45 9.14
N VAL A 85 6.59 -7.47 8.72
CA VAL A 85 5.85 -7.48 7.47
C VAL A 85 6.03 -6.14 6.76
N VAL A 86 6.10 -6.17 5.45
CA VAL A 86 6.02 -5.00 4.59
C VAL A 86 4.78 -5.09 3.71
N THR A 87 4.06 -3.98 3.56
CA THR A 87 2.88 -3.83 2.72
C THR A 87 3.06 -2.56 1.91
N LEU A 88 3.72 -2.69 0.76
CA LEU A 88 4.23 -1.56 -0.01
C LEU A 88 3.43 -1.30 -1.29
N ALA A 89 3.68 -0.17 -1.94
CA ALA A 89 2.90 0.23 -3.10
C ALA A 89 3.22 -0.55 -4.37
N LEU A 90 4.43 -1.12 -4.48
CA LEU A 90 4.91 -1.75 -5.70
C LEU A 90 6.01 -2.79 -5.44
N ALA A 91 6.09 -3.79 -6.32
CA ALA A 91 7.00 -4.92 -6.15
C ALA A 91 8.47 -4.51 -6.09
N TYR A 92 8.90 -3.54 -6.91
CA TYR A 92 10.28 -3.07 -6.90
C TYR A 92 10.78 -2.63 -5.52
N ASP A 93 9.92 -2.05 -4.69
CA ASP A 93 10.33 -1.60 -3.35
C ASP A 93 10.62 -2.80 -2.43
N ILE A 94 9.92 -3.93 -2.58
CA ILE A 94 10.21 -5.19 -1.85
C ILE A 94 11.42 -5.89 -2.49
N ASP A 95 11.55 -5.89 -3.82
CA ASP A 95 12.74 -6.39 -4.52
C ASP A 95 14.00 -5.69 -4.01
N ALA A 96 13.96 -4.37 -3.87
CA ALA A 96 15.07 -3.59 -3.35
C ALA A 96 15.45 -3.98 -1.91
N ILE A 97 14.48 -4.34 -1.05
CA ILE A 97 14.77 -4.88 0.28
C ILE A 97 15.45 -6.24 0.14
N ALA A 98 14.92 -7.15 -0.68
CA ALA A 98 15.47 -8.48 -0.88
C ALA A 98 16.92 -8.41 -1.40
N GLU A 99 17.15 -7.64 -2.45
CA GLU A 99 18.46 -7.56 -3.15
C GLU A 99 19.53 -6.84 -2.31
N LYS A 100 19.16 -5.71 -1.67
CA LYS A 100 20.14 -4.87 -0.96
C LYS A 100 20.43 -5.31 0.46
N SER A 101 19.47 -5.93 1.14
CA SER A 101 19.63 -6.33 2.54
C SER A 101 19.72 -7.83 2.76
N GLY A 102 19.26 -8.65 1.81
CA GLY A 102 19.18 -10.11 1.95
C GLY A 102 18.27 -10.56 3.10
N GLN A 103 17.32 -9.71 3.54
CA GLN A 103 16.45 -10.01 4.68
C GLN A 103 15.27 -10.91 4.32
N LEU A 104 14.94 -11.06 3.05
CA LEU A 104 13.93 -11.97 2.53
C LEU A 104 14.37 -12.57 1.18
N SER A 105 13.72 -13.65 0.78
CA SER A 105 14.00 -14.32 -0.51
C SER A 105 13.66 -13.41 -1.68
N THR A 106 14.47 -13.44 -2.75
CA THR A 106 14.14 -12.79 -4.04
C THR A 106 12.91 -13.40 -4.72
N LYS A 107 12.48 -14.61 -4.30
CA LYS A 107 11.26 -15.29 -4.74
C LYS A 107 10.06 -15.01 -3.83
N TRP A 108 10.04 -13.87 -3.15
CA TRP A 108 9.00 -13.53 -2.18
C TRP A 108 7.59 -13.46 -2.81
N GLN A 109 7.48 -13.11 -4.08
CA GLN A 109 6.19 -13.04 -4.81
C GLN A 109 5.52 -14.41 -4.96
N GLU A 110 6.30 -15.51 -4.98
CA GLU A 110 5.78 -16.87 -5.12
C GLU A 110 5.15 -17.41 -3.80
N LYS A 111 5.33 -16.69 -2.67
CA LYS A 111 4.89 -17.17 -1.35
C LYS A 111 3.39 -17.03 -1.09
N LEU A 112 2.71 -16.14 -1.80
CA LEU A 112 1.28 -15.88 -1.66
C LEU A 112 0.60 -15.79 -3.04
N PRO A 113 -0.73 -15.98 -3.13
CA PRO A 113 -1.45 -15.84 -4.39
C PRO A 113 -1.26 -14.47 -5.05
N ASP A 114 -1.53 -14.41 -6.36
CA ASP A 114 -1.53 -13.18 -7.14
C ASP A 114 -0.22 -12.38 -7.03
N ASN A 115 0.93 -13.06 -7.10
CA ASN A 115 2.26 -12.46 -6.91
C ASN A 115 2.37 -11.68 -5.58
N SER A 116 1.77 -12.24 -4.51
CA SER A 116 1.72 -11.62 -3.18
C SER A 116 0.99 -10.27 -3.13
N SER A 117 0.02 -10.04 -4.03
CA SER A 117 -0.80 -8.83 -4.10
C SER A 117 -2.26 -9.14 -3.75
N PRO A 118 -2.68 -8.97 -2.48
CA PRO A 118 -3.97 -9.44 -1.99
C PRO A 118 -5.17 -8.66 -2.50
N TYR A 119 -4.99 -7.45 -2.96
CA TYR A 119 -6.00 -6.56 -3.51
C TYR A 119 -5.39 -5.70 -4.60
N THR A 120 -6.23 -4.99 -5.35
CA THR A 120 -5.79 -4.09 -6.41
C THR A 120 -6.37 -2.69 -6.23
N SER A 121 -5.86 -1.75 -7.00
CA SER A 121 -6.39 -0.40 -7.14
C SER A 121 -6.12 0.09 -8.57
N THR A 122 -6.44 1.34 -8.81
CA THR A 122 -6.11 2.02 -10.07
C THR A 122 -5.95 3.51 -9.83
N ILE A 123 -5.60 4.24 -10.88
CA ILE A 123 -5.42 5.68 -10.84
C ILE A 123 -6.64 6.36 -11.46
N VAL A 124 -7.18 7.31 -10.71
CA VAL A 124 -8.32 8.16 -11.09
C VAL A 124 -7.96 9.63 -10.86
N PHE A 125 -8.85 10.54 -11.22
CA PHE A 125 -8.71 11.96 -10.93
C PHE A 125 -9.71 12.38 -9.87
N LEU A 126 -9.24 13.11 -8.87
CA LEU A 126 -10.08 13.83 -7.93
C LEU A 126 -10.15 15.30 -8.38
N VAL A 127 -11.35 15.81 -8.58
CA VAL A 127 -11.59 17.19 -9.01
C VAL A 127 -12.48 17.93 -8.02
N ARG A 128 -12.50 19.25 -8.11
CA ARG A 128 -13.43 20.08 -7.32
C ARG A 128 -14.88 19.79 -7.71
N LYS A 129 -15.81 19.95 -6.79
CA LYS A 129 -17.25 19.75 -7.02
C LYS A 129 -17.74 20.54 -8.23
N GLY A 130 -18.53 19.87 -9.07
CA GLY A 130 -19.02 20.41 -10.34
C GLY A 130 -17.97 20.49 -11.44
N ASN A 131 -16.77 19.96 -11.21
CA ASN A 131 -15.68 19.90 -12.19
C ASN A 131 -15.48 21.21 -13.01
N PRO A 132 -15.19 22.34 -12.36
CA PRO A 132 -15.21 23.67 -13.01
C PRO A 132 -14.21 23.81 -14.14
N LYS A 133 -13.19 22.97 -14.20
CA LYS A 133 -12.18 22.94 -15.27
C LYS A 133 -12.54 21.97 -16.41
N GLY A 134 -13.63 21.21 -16.29
CA GLY A 134 -14.10 20.27 -17.29
C GLY A 134 -13.09 19.15 -17.58
N ILE A 135 -12.43 18.61 -16.54
CA ILE A 135 -11.48 17.49 -16.66
C ILE A 135 -12.27 16.22 -16.97
N LYS A 136 -11.92 15.53 -18.05
CA LYS A 136 -12.57 14.30 -18.48
C LYS A 136 -11.59 13.14 -18.67
N ASP A 137 -10.38 13.44 -19.12
CA ASP A 137 -9.36 12.43 -19.41
C ASP A 137 -7.95 13.03 -19.26
N TRP A 138 -6.93 12.22 -19.43
CA TRP A 138 -5.52 12.57 -19.31
C TRP A 138 -5.08 13.78 -20.12
N GLU A 139 -5.61 13.97 -21.35
CA GLU A 139 -5.28 15.11 -22.21
C GLU A 139 -5.61 16.46 -21.56
N ASP A 140 -6.65 16.49 -20.73
CA ASP A 140 -7.06 17.71 -20.04
C ASP A 140 -6.02 18.19 -19.01
N LEU A 141 -5.22 17.28 -18.46
CA LEU A 141 -4.20 17.59 -17.48
C LEU A 141 -3.00 18.35 -18.09
N ALA A 142 -2.80 18.20 -19.40
CA ALA A 142 -1.74 18.88 -20.14
C ALA A 142 -2.15 20.28 -20.62
N ARG A 143 -3.43 20.69 -20.47
CA ARG A 143 -3.90 22.01 -20.87
C ARG A 143 -3.23 23.14 -20.06
N PRO A 144 -2.83 24.25 -20.68
CA PRO A 144 -2.35 25.43 -19.96
C PRO A 144 -3.38 25.95 -18.94
N GLY A 145 -2.93 26.32 -17.73
CA GLY A 145 -3.78 26.88 -16.69
C GLY A 145 -4.57 25.85 -15.86
N ILE A 146 -4.30 24.57 -16.07
CA ILE A 146 -4.71 23.51 -15.14
C ILE A 146 -3.62 23.35 -14.08
N VAL A 147 -3.99 23.26 -12.82
CA VAL A 147 -3.08 22.99 -11.71
C VAL A 147 -3.25 21.53 -11.27
N VAL A 148 -2.22 20.71 -11.51
CA VAL A 148 -2.21 19.28 -11.24
C VAL A 148 -1.49 19.00 -9.93
N ILE A 149 -2.06 18.17 -9.06
CA ILE A 149 -1.43 17.66 -7.86
C ILE A 149 -1.09 16.18 -8.07
N THR A 150 0.13 15.81 -7.73
CA THR A 150 0.61 14.41 -7.68
C THR A 150 1.85 14.36 -6.80
N PRO A 151 2.11 13.25 -6.07
CA PRO A 151 3.31 13.14 -5.26
C PRO A 151 4.57 12.89 -6.12
N ASN A 152 5.73 12.93 -5.46
CA ASN A 152 7.03 12.78 -6.12
C ASN A 152 7.36 11.31 -6.42
N PRO A 153 7.57 10.91 -7.69
CA PRO A 153 7.93 9.53 -8.06
C PRO A 153 9.28 9.04 -7.49
N LYS A 154 10.16 9.94 -7.08
CA LYS A 154 11.44 9.56 -6.43
C LYS A 154 11.27 9.04 -4.99
N THR A 155 10.17 9.39 -4.33
CA THR A 155 9.93 9.05 -2.91
C THR A 155 8.65 8.26 -2.68
N SER A 156 7.66 8.41 -3.56
CA SER A 156 6.33 7.81 -3.45
C SER A 156 6.12 6.72 -4.49
N GLY A 157 5.88 5.50 -4.04
CA GLY A 157 5.47 4.42 -4.93
C GLY A 157 4.11 4.70 -5.60
N GLY A 158 3.19 5.36 -4.88
CA GLY A 158 1.92 5.79 -5.47
C GLY A 158 2.10 6.75 -6.64
N ALA A 159 3.08 7.65 -6.55
CA ALA A 159 3.40 8.57 -7.64
C ALA A 159 3.99 7.86 -8.87
N ARG A 160 4.72 6.75 -8.68
CA ARG A 160 5.21 5.94 -9.81
C ARG A 160 4.05 5.33 -10.58
N TRP A 161 3.03 4.83 -9.90
CA TRP A 161 1.80 4.35 -10.54
C TRP A 161 1.07 5.48 -11.28
N ASN A 162 0.95 6.69 -10.69
CA ASN A 162 0.34 7.85 -11.34
C ASN A 162 1.06 8.21 -12.64
N TYR A 163 2.39 8.28 -12.59
CA TYR A 163 3.24 8.57 -13.75
C TYR A 163 3.10 7.49 -14.83
N LEU A 164 3.16 6.21 -14.46
CA LEU A 164 3.07 5.11 -15.42
C LEU A 164 1.66 5.00 -16.03
N ALA A 165 0.60 5.33 -15.29
CA ALA A 165 -0.75 5.44 -15.84
C ALA A 165 -0.83 6.48 -16.95
N ALA A 166 -0.29 7.68 -16.73
CA ALA A 166 -0.23 8.76 -17.73
C ALA A 166 0.64 8.36 -18.92
N TRP A 167 1.79 7.71 -18.69
CA TRP A 167 2.69 7.26 -19.75
C TRP A 167 2.05 6.19 -20.64
N GLY A 168 1.46 5.16 -20.04
CA GLY A 168 0.79 4.09 -20.78
C GLY A 168 -0.42 4.59 -21.60
N TYR A 169 -1.17 5.57 -21.05
CA TYR A 169 -2.18 6.27 -21.82
C TYR A 169 -1.58 6.99 -23.03
N ALA A 170 -0.50 7.73 -22.82
CA ALA A 170 0.17 8.47 -23.88
C ALA A 170 0.68 7.56 -24.99
N LEU A 171 1.31 6.43 -24.66
CA LEU A 171 1.77 5.44 -25.63
C LEU A 171 0.60 4.91 -26.49
N ARG A 172 -0.51 4.53 -25.86
CA ARG A 172 -1.70 4.01 -26.56
C ARG A 172 -2.32 5.04 -27.51
N LYS A 173 -2.31 6.32 -27.14
CA LYS A 173 -2.86 7.41 -27.97
C LYS A 173 -1.90 7.87 -29.07
N ARG A 174 -0.60 7.59 -28.95
CA ARG A 174 0.46 8.10 -29.84
C ARG A 174 1.19 6.98 -30.57
N ASN A 175 0.50 5.87 -30.84
CA ASN A 175 1.04 4.73 -31.60
C ASN A 175 2.38 4.19 -31.05
N ASN A 176 2.52 4.13 -29.72
CA ASN A 176 3.72 3.70 -29.00
C ASN A 176 4.96 4.58 -29.28
N ASP A 177 4.77 5.86 -29.59
CA ASP A 177 5.85 6.84 -29.76
C ASP A 177 6.28 7.36 -28.38
N GLU A 178 7.43 6.91 -27.90
CA GLU A 178 7.96 7.27 -26.58
C GLU A 178 8.33 8.74 -26.43
N GLU A 179 8.84 9.39 -27.50
CA GLU A 179 9.18 10.81 -27.43
C GLU A 179 7.92 11.67 -27.29
N LYS A 180 6.86 11.33 -28.00
CA LYS A 180 5.56 12.00 -27.82
C LYS A 180 4.94 11.71 -26.46
N ALA A 181 5.13 10.51 -25.90
CA ALA A 181 4.72 10.21 -24.54
C ALA A 181 5.49 11.07 -23.54
N LYS A 182 6.79 11.21 -23.71
CA LYS A 182 7.65 12.07 -22.87
C LYS A 182 7.27 13.56 -22.94
N GLU A 183 6.98 14.07 -24.14
CA GLU A 183 6.48 15.43 -24.32
C GLU A 183 5.14 15.65 -23.59
N PHE A 184 4.25 14.68 -23.68
CA PHE A 184 2.96 14.71 -23.00
C PHE A 184 3.12 14.76 -21.48
N LEU A 185 3.94 13.87 -20.92
CA LEU A 185 4.21 13.89 -19.48
C LEU A 185 4.88 15.21 -19.05
N ARG A 186 5.81 15.74 -19.87
CA ARG A 186 6.42 17.06 -19.61
C ARG A 186 5.35 18.15 -19.53
N ALA A 187 4.35 18.13 -20.41
CA ALA A 187 3.24 19.07 -20.37
C ALA A 187 2.40 18.94 -19.10
N ILE A 188 2.11 17.71 -18.64
CA ILE A 188 1.43 17.48 -17.36
C ILE A 188 2.28 18.00 -16.20
N PHE A 189 3.57 17.61 -16.11
CA PHE A 189 4.44 17.97 -14.99
C PHE A 189 4.78 19.46 -14.95
N LYS A 190 4.70 20.18 -16.07
CA LYS A 190 4.76 21.64 -16.10
C LYS A 190 3.60 22.30 -15.33
N ASN A 191 2.47 21.60 -15.22
CA ASN A 191 1.28 22.04 -14.49
C ASN A 191 1.30 21.61 -13.01
N VAL A 192 2.36 20.92 -12.54
CA VAL A 192 2.50 20.45 -11.17
C VAL A 192 3.33 21.45 -10.34
N PRO A 193 2.70 22.24 -9.46
CA PRO A 193 3.41 23.29 -8.71
C PRO A 193 4.21 22.74 -7.52
N VAL A 194 3.85 21.56 -7.03
CA VAL A 194 4.47 20.93 -5.84
C VAL A 194 4.45 19.41 -5.96
N LEU A 195 5.55 18.78 -5.57
CA LEU A 195 5.69 17.33 -5.46
C LEU A 195 5.81 16.95 -3.99
N ASP A 196 4.71 16.53 -3.38
CA ASP A 196 4.71 16.02 -2.00
C ASP A 196 5.47 14.70 -1.90
N SER A 197 6.03 14.40 -0.72
CA SER A 197 6.87 13.21 -0.52
C SER A 197 6.13 11.87 -0.57
N GLY A 198 4.80 11.89 -0.42
CA GLY A 198 3.92 10.71 -0.42
C GLY A 198 2.50 11.06 -0.81
N ALA A 199 1.68 10.03 -1.07
CA ALA A 199 0.31 10.18 -1.54
C ALA A 199 -0.55 10.98 -0.53
N ARG A 200 -0.47 10.69 0.76
CA ARG A 200 -1.21 11.41 1.80
C ARG A 200 -0.83 12.90 1.86
N GLY A 201 0.43 13.26 1.59
CA GLY A 201 0.85 14.67 1.46
C GLY A 201 0.10 15.38 0.35
N SER A 202 -0.04 14.73 -0.82
CA SER A 202 -0.80 15.28 -1.94
C SER A 202 -2.29 15.36 -1.67
N THR A 203 -2.86 14.38 -0.95
CA THR A 203 -4.24 14.45 -0.46
C THR A 203 -4.42 15.68 0.43
N THR A 204 -3.54 15.91 1.41
CA THR A 204 -3.57 17.11 2.26
C THR A 204 -3.44 18.40 1.44
N THR A 205 -2.50 18.44 0.49
CA THR A 205 -2.31 19.61 -0.39
C THR A 205 -3.58 19.92 -1.19
N PHE A 206 -4.23 18.90 -1.76
CA PHE A 206 -5.43 19.09 -2.55
C PHE A 206 -6.66 19.33 -1.65
N VAL A 207 -6.94 18.47 -0.68
CA VAL A 207 -8.18 18.48 0.10
C VAL A 207 -8.20 19.58 1.15
N GLU A 208 -7.14 19.69 1.96
CA GLU A 208 -7.12 20.57 3.13
C GLU A 208 -6.61 21.98 2.78
N ARG A 209 -5.52 22.06 2.00
CA ARG A 209 -4.93 23.35 1.61
C ARG A 209 -5.63 24.00 0.44
N GLY A 210 -6.49 23.29 -0.27
CA GLY A 210 -7.27 23.82 -1.39
C GLY A 210 -6.45 24.10 -2.65
N ILE A 211 -5.23 23.54 -2.78
CA ILE A 211 -4.34 23.75 -3.92
C ILE A 211 -4.65 22.75 -5.03
N GLY A 212 -4.69 23.20 -6.27
CA GLY A 212 -4.89 22.37 -7.46
C GLY A 212 -6.33 22.31 -7.96
N ASP A 213 -6.46 22.07 -9.25
CA ASP A 213 -7.74 21.86 -9.95
C ASP A 213 -8.06 20.36 -10.05
N VAL A 214 -7.03 19.53 -10.18
CA VAL A 214 -7.11 18.08 -10.30
C VAL A 214 -5.97 17.40 -9.53
N PHE A 215 -6.30 16.31 -8.85
CA PHE A 215 -5.34 15.45 -8.19
C PHE A 215 -5.33 14.08 -8.87
N ILE A 216 -4.18 13.68 -9.41
CA ILE A 216 -3.95 12.32 -9.92
C ILE A 216 -3.78 11.42 -8.70
N SER A 217 -4.81 10.64 -8.40
CA SER A 217 -4.96 9.91 -7.14
C SER A 217 -5.13 8.42 -7.34
N TRP A 218 -4.75 7.66 -6.34
CA TRP A 218 -5.23 6.30 -6.20
C TRP A 218 -6.73 6.30 -5.93
N GLU A 219 -7.42 5.30 -6.46
CA GLU A 219 -8.87 5.18 -6.35
C GLU A 219 -9.36 5.20 -4.90
N ASN A 220 -8.70 4.46 -4.00
CA ASN A 220 -9.05 4.45 -2.57
C ASN A 220 -8.88 5.82 -1.88
N GLU A 221 -7.82 6.58 -2.19
CA GLU A 221 -7.62 7.93 -1.66
C GLU A 221 -8.67 8.90 -2.20
N ALA A 222 -9.07 8.76 -3.47
CA ALA A 222 -10.11 9.58 -4.05
C ALA A 222 -11.48 9.32 -3.38
N TYR A 223 -11.82 8.06 -3.13
CA TYR A 223 -13.04 7.70 -2.38
C TYR A 223 -13.00 8.18 -0.93
N LEU A 224 -11.87 8.04 -0.25
CA LEU A 224 -11.67 8.58 1.10
C LEU A 224 -11.92 10.10 1.11
N ALA A 225 -11.36 10.82 0.14
CA ALA A 225 -11.57 12.27 0.01
C ALA A 225 -13.06 12.66 -0.19
N VAL A 226 -13.75 11.94 -1.07
CA VAL A 226 -15.16 12.23 -1.39
C VAL A 226 -16.09 11.86 -0.25
N ASN A 227 -15.84 10.76 0.45
CA ASN A 227 -16.78 10.23 1.45
C ASN A 227 -16.49 10.71 2.86
N GLU A 228 -15.24 10.98 3.20
CA GLU A 228 -14.82 11.19 4.60
C GLU A 228 -14.12 12.54 4.83
N LEU A 229 -13.16 12.92 3.94
CA LEU A 229 -12.37 14.12 4.19
C LEU A 229 -13.04 15.42 3.71
N GLY A 230 -13.91 15.33 2.72
CA GLY A 230 -14.61 16.50 2.16
C GLY A 230 -15.87 16.10 1.43
N PRO A 231 -16.88 15.52 2.12
CA PRO A 231 -18.13 15.19 1.46
C PRO A 231 -18.70 16.45 0.78
N ASP A 232 -19.23 16.25 -0.43
CA ASP A 232 -19.79 17.29 -1.30
C ASP A 232 -18.80 18.35 -1.82
N LYS A 233 -17.49 18.22 -1.59
CA LYS A 233 -16.47 19.16 -2.08
C LYS A 233 -15.74 18.68 -3.33
N PHE A 234 -15.80 17.39 -3.62
CA PHE A 234 -15.02 16.74 -4.66
C PHE A 234 -15.85 15.78 -5.49
N GLU A 235 -15.33 15.46 -6.68
CA GLU A 235 -15.88 14.44 -7.57
C GLU A 235 -14.74 13.59 -8.13
N ILE A 236 -15.02 12.30 -8.39
CA ILE A 236 -14.09 11.38 -9.02
C ILE A 236 -14.36 11.37 -10.53
N VAL A 237 -13.32 11.62 -11.31
CA VAL A 237 -13.32 11.43 -12.76
C VAL A 237 -12.52 10.19 -13.10
N VAL A 238 -13.17 9.22 -13.73
CA VAL A 238 -12.54 7.98 -14.17
C VAL A 238 -11.98 8.18 -15.59
N PRO A 239 -10.65 8.05 -15.80
CA PRO A 239 -10.07 8.23 -17.12
C PRO A 239 -10.45 7.09 -18.07
N SER A 240 -10.33 7.32 -19.38
CA SER A 240 -10.65 6.34 -20.41
C SER A 240 -9.75 5.08 -20.37
N LEU A 241 -8.56 5.20 -19.79
CA LEU A 241 -7.56 4.14 -19.61
C LEU A 241 -6.72 4.44 -18.38
N SER A 242 -6.41 3.42 -17.59
CA SER A 242 -5.52 3.52 -16.45
C SER A 242 -4.66 2.26 -16.29
N ILE A 243 -3.88 2.19 -15.21
CA ILE A 243 -3.03 1.05 -14.89
C ILE A 243 -3.63 0.21 -13.77
N LEU A 244 -3.49 -1.11 -13.84
CA LEU A 244 -3.80 -2.01 -12.73
C LEU A 244 -2.70 -1.88 -11.68
N ALA A 245 -3.02 -1.25 -10.56
CA ALA A 245 -2.10 -1.13 -9.44
C ALA A 245 -2.23 -2.36 -8.53
N GLU A 246 -1.12 -3.05 -8.29
CA GLU A 246 -1.03 -4.30 -7.53
C GLU A 246 -0.08 -4.12 -6.35
N PRO A 247 -0.55 -3.56 -5.22
CA PRO A 247 0.29 -3.36 -4.05
C PRO A 247 0.59 -4.69 -3.36
N PRO A 248 1.88 -5.08 -3.25
CA PRO A 248 2.28 -6.35 -2.70
C PRO A 248 2.53 -6.32 -1.21
N VAL A 249 2.55 -7.53 -0.62
CA VAL A 249 2.89 -7.76 0.78
C VAL A 249 3.95 -8.85 0.92
N ALA A 250 4.81 -8.74 1.93
CA ALA A 250 5.81 -9.78 2.20
C ALA A 250 6.17 -9.84 3.69
N VAL A 251 6.57 -11.04 4.14
CA VAL A 251 7.19 -11.26 5.44
C VAL A 251 8.69 -11.02 5.31
N ILE A 252 9.30 -10.32 6.27
CA ILE A 252 10.74 -10.11 6.32
C ILE A 252 11.38 -11.28 7.09
N ASP A 253 11.80 -12.30 6.35
CA ASP A 253 12.22 -13.60 6.87
C ASP A 253 13.23 -13.50 8.02
N ARG A 254 14.30 -12.70 7.85
CA ARG A 254 15.36 -12.56 8.86
C ARG A 254 14.85 -11.99 10.18
N ASN A 255 13.95 -11.01 10.11
CA ASN A 255 13.44 -10.34 11.30
C ASN A 255 12.47 -11.26 12.07
N VAL A 256 11.54 -11.91 11.36
CA VAL A 256 10.57 -12.79 12.02
C VAL A 256 11.22 -14.02 12.63
N ASP A 257 12.31 -14.56 12.04
CA ASP A 257 13.07 -15.67 12.62
C ASP A 257 13.80 -15.23 13.89
N ARG A 258 14.48 -14.08 13.84
CA ARG A 258 15.19 -13.56 15.00
C ARG A 258 14.25 -13.20 16.16
N ARG A 259 13.06 -12.69 15.85
CA ARG A 259 12.06 -12.25 16.84
C ARG A 259 11.10 -13.33 17.29
N GLY A 260 11.12 -14.51 16.63
CA GLY A 260 10.17 -15.60 16.89
C GLY A 260 8.73 -15.29 16.48
N THR A 261 8.52 -14.34 15.57
CA THR A 261 7.20 -13.86 15.12
C THR A 261 6.75 -14.49 13.80
N ARG A 262 7.52 -15.43 13.22
CA ARG A 262 7.25 -16.01 11.90
C ARG A 262 5.82 -16.53 11.75
N LYS A 263 5.36 -17.35 12.68
CA LYS A 263 4.03 -17.98 12.61
C LYS A 263 2.92 -16.92 12.50
N VAL A 264 2.95 -15.92 13.35
CA VAL A 264 1.93 -14.86 13.36
C VAL A 264 2.08 -13.91 12.19
N ALA A 265 3.31 -13.62 11.73
CA ALA A 265 3.55 -12.77 10.56
C ALA A 265 3.06 -13.42 9.26
N GLU A 266 3.31 -14.71 9.06
CA GLU A 266 2.78 -15.45 7.91
C GLU A 266 1.25 -15.52 7.94
N GLU A 267 0.66 -15.74 9.11
CA GLU A 267 -0.79 -15.75 9.26
C GLU A 267 -1.40 -14.36 9.02
N TYR A 268 -0.70 -13.30 9.45
CA TYR A 268 -1.11 -11.92 9.20
C TYR A 268 -1.22 -11.62 7.70
N VAL A 269 -0.23 -11.98 6.89
CA VAL A 269 -0.32 -11.74 5.44
C VAL A 269 -1.33 -12.66 4.75
N LYS A 270 -1.51 -13.91 5.24
CA LYS A 270 -2.53 -14.84 4.71
C LYS A 270 -3.96 -14.38 5.00
N PHE A 271 -4.20 -13.74 6.13
CA PHE A 271 -5.51 -13.24 6.50
C PHE A 271 -6.05 -12.18 5.51
N LEU A 272 -5.16 -11.46 4.80
CA LEU A 272 -5.55 -10.55 3.70
C LEU A 272 -6.30 -11.25 2.56
N TYR A 273 -6.09 -12.56 2.37
CA TYR A 273 -6.75 -13.36 1.32
C TYR A 273 -8.02 -14.08 1.80
N THR A 274 -8.37 -13.97 3.08
CA THR A 274 -9.62 -14.49 3.61
C THR A 274 -10.80 -13.60 3.21
N GLU A 275 -12.01 -14.12 3.26
CA GLU A 275 -13.22 -13.34 2.98
C GLU A 275 -13.27 -12.08 3.86
N GLN A 276 -12.99 -12.21 5.15
CA GLN A 276 -12.96 -11.09 6.09
C GLN A 276 -11.90 -10.04 5.72
N GLY A 277 -10.68 -10.48 5.40
CA GLY A 277 -9.61 -9.57 4.96
C GLY A 277 -9.94 -8.84 3.65
N GLN A 278 -10.55 -9.54 2.70
CA GLN A 278 -11.01 -8.99 1.43
C GLN A 278 -12.18 -8.01 1.60
N GLU A 279 -13.11 -8.29 2.52
CA GLU A 279 -14.19 -7.35 2.85
C GLU A 279 -13.67 -6.06 3.50
N ILE A 280 -12.68 -6.16 4.38
CA ILE A 280 -12.03 -4.98 4.97
C ILE A 280 -11.36 -4.16 3.85
N ALA A 281 -10.61 -4.81 2.95
CA ALA A 281 -10.01 -4.13 1.80
C ALA A 281 -11.06 -3.40 0.95
N ALA A 282 -12.18 -4.06 0.62
CA ALA A 282 -13.27 -3.47 -0.17
C ALA A 282 -14.01 -2.32 0.55
N LYS A 283 -14.13 -2.37 1.88
CA LYS A 283 -14.67 -1.26 2.67
C LYS A 283 -13.81 -0.01 2.58
N HIS A 284 -12.47 -0.20 2.54
CA HIS A 284 -11.47 0.85 2.37
C HIS A 284 -11.12 1.14 0.90
N TYR A 285 -12.05 0.81 -0.01
CA TYR A 285 -11.99 1.15 -1.43
C TYR A 285 -10.84 0.52 -2.21
N TYR A 286 -10.28 -0.61 -1.73
CA TYR A 286 -9.42 -1.47 -2.53
C TYR A 286 -10.24 -2.53 -3.24
N ARG A 287 -9.92 -2.81 -4.49
CA ARG A 287 -10.61 -3.81 -5.30
C ARG A 287 -10.22 -5.21 -4.83
N PRO A 288 -11.15 -6.00 -4.27
CA PRO A 288 -10.85 -7.32 -3.77
C PRO A 288 -10.60 -8.32 -4.91
N ARG A 289 -9.74 -9.30 -4.66
CA ARG A 289 -9.47 -10.38 -5.61
C ARG A 289 -10.43 -11.56 -5.46
N LEU A 290 -10.94 -11.79 -4.26
CA LEU A 290 -11.92 -12.86 -4.01
C LEU A 290 -13.24 -12.53 -4.71
N GLU A 291 -13.64 -13.39 -5.67
CA GLU A 291 -14.78 -13.13 -6.55
C GLU A 291 -16.10 -12.92 -5.80
N SER A 292 -16.34 -13.68 -4.70
CA SER A 292 -17.54 -13.51 -3.86
C SER A 292 -17.63 -12.10 -3.29
N VAL A 293 -16.50 -11.56 -2.80
CA VAL A 293 -16.42 -10.21 -2.26
C VAL A 293 -16.47 -9.17 -3.39
N ALA A 294 -15.77 -9.42 -4.50
CA ALA A 294 -15.79 -8.52 -5.66
C ALA A 294 -17.20 -8.30 -6.18
N ARG A 295 -18.02 -9.35 -6.27
CA ARG A 295 -19.45 -9.24 -6.65
C ARG A 295 -20.27 -8.44 -5.64
N LYS A 296 -20.03 -8.63 -4.34
CA LYS A 296 -20.74 -7.91 -3.28
C LYS A 296 -20.49 -6.41 -3.32
N TYR A 297 -19.30 -6.00 -3.76
CA TYR A 297 -18.87 -4.59 -3.80
C TYR A 297 -18.80 -4.02 -5.22
N ALA A 298 -19.37 -4.71 -6.23
CA ALA A 298 -19.26 -4.32 -7.64
C ALA A 298 -19.76 -2.88 -7.92
N ASP A 299 -20.83 -2.46 -7.26
CA ASP A 299 -21.40 -1.11 -7.43
C ASP A 299 -20.49 0.01 -6.92
N LYS A 300 -19.49 -0.30 -6.06
CA LYS A 300 -18.53 0.69 -5.56
C LYS A 300 -17.44 1.02 -6.57
N PHE A 301 -17.15 0.11 -7.51
CA PHE A 301 -16.00 0.22 -8.38
C PHE A 301 -16.44 0.37 -9.84
N PRO A 302 -16.22 1.52 -10.45
CA PRO A 302 -16.58 1.73 -11.86
C PRO A 302 -15.75 0.80 -12.75
N SER A 303 -16.36 0.39 -13.85
CA SER A 303 -15.63 -0.31 -14.90
C SER A 303 -14.63 0.65 -15.56
N ILE A 304 -13.39 0.23 -15.63
CA ILE A 304 -12.31 1.01 -16.23
C ILE A 304 -11.42 0.09 -17.05
N LYS A 305 -10.94 0.59 -18.19
CA LYS A 305 -9.96 -0.11 -19.02
C LYS A 305 -8.59 -0.02 -18.34
N LEU A 306 -7.98 -1.17 -18.08
CA LEU A 306 -6.69 -1.25 -17.41
C LEU A 306 -5.66 -1.94 -18.31
N PHE A 307 -4.41 -1.54 -18.17
CA PHE A 307 -3.22 -2.28 -18.62
C PHE A 307 -2.37 -2.64 -17.41
N THR A 308 -1.53 -3.65 -17.54
CA THR A 308 -0.62 -4.07 -16.46
C THR A 308 0.77 -3.47 -16.64
N ILE A 309 1.56 -3.49 -15.56
CA ILE A 309 2.97 -3.08 -15.59
C ILE A 309 3.78 -3.93 -16.58
N ASP A 310 3.48 -5.23 -16.67
CA ASP A 310 4.19 -6.16 -17.55
C ASP A 310 3.87 -5.93 -19.03
N GLU A 311 2.58 -5.69 -19.37
CA GLU A 311 2.15 -5.46 -20.75
C GLU A 311 2.76 -4.24 -21.40
N VAL A 312 3.01 -3.16 -20.65
CA VAL A 312 3.43 -1.88 -21.21
C VAL A 312 4.90 -1.58 -20.91
N PHE A 313 5.42 -2.03 -19.78
CA PHE A 313 6.75 -1.63 -19.31
C PHE A 313 7.72 -2.81 -19.14
N GLY A 314 7.29 -4.05 -19.38
CA GLY A 314 8.12 -5.23 -19.16
C GLY A 314 8.43 -5.51 -17.69
N GLY A 315 7.56 -5.04 -16.78
CA GLY A 315 7.67 -5.22 -15.35
C GLY A 315 8.36 -4.09 -14.60
N TRP A 316 8.37 -4.21 -13.27
CA TRP A 316 8.85 -3.15 -12.39
C TRP A 316 10.34 -2.86 -12.50
N GLN A 317 11.18 -3.86 -12.77
CA GLN A 317 12.63 -3.66 -12.89
C GLN A 317 12.97 -2.76 -14.10
N GLU A 318 12.36 -3.03 -15.26
CA GLU A 318 12.56 -2.20 -16.45
C GLU A 318 11.91 -0.82 -16.31
N ALA A 319 10.71 -0.74 -15.73
CA ALA A 319 10.06 0.55 -15.45
C ALA A 319 10.90 1.43 -14.52
N GLN A 320 11.48 0.86 -13.47
CA GLN A 320 12.34 1.57 -12.53
C GLN A 320 13.62 2.06 -13.21
N LYS A 321 14.28 1.19 -13.96
CA LYS A 321 15.52 1.49 -14.66
C LYS A 321 15.35 2.61 -15.69
N THR A 322 14.27 2.53 -16.47
CA THR A 322 14.00 3.49 -17.56
C THR A 322 13.51 4.82 -17.02
N HIS A 323 12.54 4.79 -16.11
CA HIS A 323 11.80 6.01 -15.76
C HIS A 323 12.28 6.65 -14.46
N PHE A 324 12.69 5.88 -13.43
CA PHE A 324 12.85 6.41 -12.07
C PHE A 324 14.27 6.31 -11.51
N ALA A 325 15.20 5.62 -12.20
CA ALA A 325 16.62 5.65 -11.86
C ALA A 325 17.17 7.07 -11.98
N ASP A 326 18.36 7.31 -11.41
CA ASP A 326 19.04 8.58 -11.56
C ASP A 326 19.31 8.86 -13.05
N LYS A 327 18.97 10.06 -13.49
CA LYS A 327 18.97 10.49 -14.91
C LYS A 327 17.97 9.74 -15.79
N GLY A 328 17.04 8.99 -15.20
CA GLY A 328 15.93 8.35 -15.91
C GLY A 328 14.99 9.37 -16.56
N VAL A 329 13.97 8.87 -17.26
CA VAL A 329 13.07 9.72 -18.05
C VAL A 329 12.36 10.77 -17.16
N PHE A 330 12.00 10.42 -15.92
CA PHE A 330 11.38 11.38 -15.01
C PHE A 330 12.29 12.58 -14.71
N ASP A 331 13.59 12.37 -14.49
CA ASP A 331 14.54 13.46 -14.25
C ASP A 331 14.71 14.37 -15.47
N GLN A 332 14.50 13.84 -16.69
CA GLN A 332 14.56 14.60 -17.93
C GLN A 332 13.25 15.39 -18.20
N ILE A 333 12.14 14.96 -17.62
CA ILE A 333 10.84 15.63 -17.74
C ILE A 333 10.73 16.78 -16.73
N TYR A 334 11.14 16.54 -15.51
CA TYR A 334 11.03 17.46 -14.38
C TYR A 334 12.38 18.14 -14.11
N GLN A 335 12.77 19.03 -15.03
CA GLN A 335 13.95 19.90 -14.91
C GLN A 335 13.55 21.32 -14.60
#